data_18bc17dc4f3a1c6a0170e584b6149fe1
#
_entry.id   18bc17dc4f3a1c6a0170e584b6149fe1
#
_cell.length_a   1.000
_cell.length_b   1.000
_cell.length_c   1.000
_cell.angle_alpha   90.00
_cell.angle_beta   90.00
_cell.angle_gamma   90.00
#
_symmetry.space_group_name_H-M   'P 1'
#
loop_
_entity.id
_entity.type
_entity.pdbx_description
1 polymer ?
#
loop_
_entity_poly.entity_id
_entity_poly.type
_entity_poly.pdbx_seq_one_letter_code
_entity_poly.pdbx_strand_id
1 'polypeptide(L)'
;YVHAGIPRDRLIKEKWHDLSALNDPDMRFQMMWSDPSSADVIPAELQEQSARFPFGRLQATRFLNRMGCNTLVRGHEKVDEGFLKNYDDENITLITLFSAGGEDNGDLPPDSSYRSVTPKSMTVTYVGDDMTVAPWTIDYKTYNDPSTNAFFKRAPEIEHRK
;
A
#
# COMPACT_ATOMS: atom_id res chain seq x y z
N TYR A 1 2.27 -7.19 -4.53
CA TYR A 1 1.50 -5.95 -4.26
C TYR A 1 0.24 -6.31 -3.50
N VAL A 2 -0.07 -5.54 -2.43
CA VAL A 2 -1.30 -5.71 -1.64
C VAL A 2 -1.92 -4.34 -1.35
N HIS A 3 -3.18 -4.32 -0.85
CA HIS A 3 -3.80 -3.06 -0.44
C HIS A 3 -3.19 -2.55 0.88
N ALA A 4 -3.20 -3.35 1.95
CA ALA A 4 -2.72 -2.95 3.26
C ALA A 4 -1.49 -3.76 3.74
N GLY A 5 -1.62 -5.05 3.98
CA GLY A 5 -0.47 -5.81 4.48
C GLY A 5 -0.65 -7.31 4.48
N ILE A 6 -0.37 -7.95 5.61
CA ILE A 6 -0.32 -9.41 5.76
C ILE A 6 -1.43 -9.92 6.69
N PRO A 7 -1.83 -11.19 6.57
CA PRO A 7 -2.76 -11.81 7.52
C PRO A 7 -2.14 -11.97 8.92
N ARG A 8 -2.98 -12.15 9.94
CA ARG A 8 -2.54 -12.50 11.29
C ARG A 8 -1.80 -13.83 11.34
N ASP A 9 -0.81 -13.92 12.22
CA ASP A 9 -0.06 -15.15 12.44
C ASP A 9 -0.97 -16.36 12.75
N ARG A 10 -2.05 -16.16 13.51
CA ARG A 10 -3.03 -17.20 13.82
C ARG A 10 -3.69 -17.73 12.55
N LEU A 11 -4.20 -16.87 11.71
CA LEU A 11 -4.89 -17.26 10.48
C LEU A 11 -3.93 -17.97 9.50
N ILE A 12 -2.69 -17.46 9.38
CA ILE A 12 -1.65 -18.13 8.60
C ILE A 12 -1.39 -19.54 9.14
N LYS A 13 -1.26 -19.69 10.45
CA LYS A 13 -1.03 -21.00 11.07
C LYS A 13 -2.19 -21.99 10.84
N GLU A 14 -3.42 -21.50 10.86
CA GLU A 14 -4.62 -22.33 10.72
C GLU A 14 -4.90 -22.71 9.26
N LYS A 15 -4.71 -21.81 8.31
CA LYS A 15 -5.20 -21.96 6.93
C LYS A 15 -4.11 -22.05 5.87
N TRP A 16 -2.85 -21.72 6.18
CA TRP A 16 -1.81 -21.74 5.17
C TRP A 16 -1.33 -23.17 4.87
N HIS A 17 -1.49 -23.60 3.65
CA HIS A 17 -0.94 -24.85 3.11
C HIS A 17 -0.10 -24.61 1.85
N ASP A 18 -0.51 -23.71 0.97
CA ASP A 18 0.21 -23.24 -0.21
C ASP A 18 -0.31 -21.86 -0.63
N LEU A 19 0.11 -21.36 -1.78
CA LEU A 19 -0.30 -20.04 -2.31
C LEU A 19 -1.82 -19.94 -2.57
N SER A 20 -2.54 -21.05 -2.73
CA SER A 20 -4.01 -21.00 -2.91
C SER A 20 -4.76 -20.53 -1.67
N ALA A 21 -4.11 -20.58 -0.48
CA ALA A 21 -4.65 -20.00 0.75
C ALA A 21 -4.92 -18.49 0.62
N LEU A 22 -4.23 -17.78 -0.27
CA LEU A 22 -4.51 -16.37 -0.57
C LEU A 22 -5.90 -16.14 -1.21
N ASN A 23 -6.58 -17.20 -1.66
CA ASN A 23 -7.96 -17.12 -2.13
C ASN A 23 -8.99 -17.19 -1.00
N ASP A 24 -8.58 -17.55 0.22
CA ASP A 24 -9.46 -17.57 1.39
C ASP A 24 -10.01 -16.16 1.67
N PRO A 25 -11.33 -15.98 1.85
CA PRO A 25 -11.93 -14.66 2.08
C PRO A 25 -11.39 -13.95 3.33
N ASP A 26 -11.12 -14.69 4.41
CA ASP A 26 -10.60 -14.12 5.66
C ASP A 26 -9.15 -13.66 5.49
N MET A 27 -8.33 -14.42 4.74
CA MET A 27 -6.97 -14.02 4.37
C MET A 27 -7.01 -12.68 3.61
N ARG A 28 -7.84 -12.61 2.56
CA ARG A 28 -8.00 -11.38 1.76
C ARG A 28 -8.49 -10.21 2.59
N PHE A 29 -9.50 -10.44 3.42
CA PHE A 29 -10.03 -9.38 4.28
C PHE A 29 -8.94 -8.82 5.20
N GLN A 30 -8.14 -9.68 5.83
CA GLN A 30 -7.06 -9.23 6.72
C GLN A 30 -5.95 -8.48 5.97
N MET A 31 -5.63 -8.89 4.74
CA MET A 31 -4.66 -8.19 3.89
C MET A 31 -5.14 -6.81 3.41
N MET A 32 -6.43 -6.51 3.56
CA MET A 32 -7.00 -5.18 3.29
C MET A 32 -6.91 -4.22 4.48
N TRP A 33 -6.60 -4.71 5.71
CA TRP A 33 -6.76 -3.93 6.93
C TRP A 33 -5.56 -3.95 7.89
N SER A 34 -4.45 -4.56 7.51
CA SER A 34 -3.27 -4.64 8.38
C SER A 34 -2.22 -3.58 8.04
N ASP A 35 -1.55 -3.06 9.08
CA ASP A 35 -0.56 -2.00 8.95
C ASP A 35 0.80 -2.39 9.53
N PRO A 36 1.92 -1.97 8.91
CA PRO A 36 3.26 -2.20 9.44
C PRO A 36 3.51 -1.38 10.71
N SER A 37 4.17 -1.98 11.66
CA SER A 37 4.62 -1.34 12.91
C SER A 37 6.13 -1.31 12.95
N SER A 38 6.72 -0.37 13.70
CA SER A 38 8.16 -0.32 13.95
C SER A 38 8.68 -1.49 14.81
N ALA A 39 7.79 -2.26 15.44
CA ALA A 39 8.15 -3.42 16.23
C ALA A 39 8.56 -4.62 15.35
N ASP A 40 9.39 -5.51 15.88
CA ASP A 40 9.74 -6.75 15.20
C ASP A 40 8.58 -7.76 15.19
N VAL A 41 7.86 -7.86 16.29
CA VAL A 41 6.73 -8.78 16.48
C VAL A 41 5.61 -8.08 17.22
N ILE A 42 4.40 -8.24 16.76
CA ILE A 42 3.19 -7.82 17.46
C ILE A 42 2.56 -9.06 18.12
N PRO A 43 2.33 -9.05 19.43
CA PRO A 43 1.63 -10.13 20.13
C PRO A 43 0.25 -10.41 19.54
N ALA A 44 -0.16 -11.69 19.57
CA ALA A 44 -1.44 -12.12 19.01
C ALA A 44 -2.64 -11.38 19.63
N GLU A 45 -2.58 -11.13 20.93
CA GLU A 45 -3.63 -10.43 21.68
C GLU A 45 -3.84 -9.00 21.15
N LEU A 46 -2.78 -8.33 20.71
CA LEU A 46 -2.88 -6.99 20.10
C LEU A 46 -3.40 -7.06 18.67
N GLN A 47 -3.04 -8.10 17.92
CA GLN A 47 -3.57 -8.30 16.58
C GLN A 47 -5.09 -8.58 16.58
N GLU A 48 -5.63 -9.21 17.63
CA GLU A 48 -7.05 -9.59 17.71
C GLU A 48 -7.98 -8.46 18.18
N GLN A 49 -7.44 -7.32 18.61
CA GLN A 49 -8.24 -6.21 19.17
C GLN A 49 -9.14 -5.50 18.17
N SER A 50 -8.79 -5.50 16.90
CA SER A 50 -9.49 -4.73 15.87
C SER A 50 -9.37 -5.38 14.50
N ALA A 51 -10.33 -5.13 13.61
CA ALA A 51 -10.24 -5.51 12.21
C ALA A 51 -9.02 -4.90 11.53
N ARG A 52 -8.71 -3.63 11.84
CA ARG A 52 -7.46 -2.97 11.49
C ARG A 52 -6.42 -3.28 12.58
N PHE A 53 -5.35 -3.95 12.23
CA PHE A 53 -4.36 -4.46 13.17
C PHE A 53 -2.93 -4.28 12.69
N PRO A 54 -1.97 -4.10 13.63
CA PRO A 54 -0.57 -3.98 13.27
C PRO A 54 0.08 -5.35 13.04
N PHE A 55 1.17 -5.35 12.25
CA PHE A 55 2.12 -6.46 12.14
C PHE A 55 3.55 -5.95 12.23
N GLY A 56 4.45 -6.80 12.71
CA GLY A 56 5.86 -6.49 12.89
C GLY A 56 6.73 -6.94 11.72
N ARG A 57 7.98 -6.47 11.72
CA ARG A 57 8.96 -6.75 10.67
C ARG A 57 9.21 -8.26 10.49
N LEU A 58 9.44 -9.01 11.57
CA LEU A 58 9.68 -10.44 11.49
C LEU A 58 8.44 -11.24 11.06
N GLN A 59 7.24 -10.75 11.35
CA GLN A 59 5.99 -11.35 10.88
C GLN A 59 5.87 -11.18 9.37
N ALA A 60 6.16 -9.99 8.84
CA ALA A 60 6.19 -9.74 7.42
C ALA A 60 7.26 -10.58 6.71
N THR A 61 8.47 -10.66 7.25
CA THR A 61 9.55 -11.50 6.71
C THR A 61 9.13 -12.97 6.60
N ARG A 62 8.54 -13.52 7.68
CA ARG A 62 8.07 -14.91 7.66
C ARG A 62 6.96 -15.16 6.66
N PHE A 63 6.04 -14.21 6.53
CA PHE A 63 4.95 -14.33 5.55
C PHE A 63 5.48 -14.27 4.12
N LEU A 64 6.34 -13.31 3.80
CA LEU A 64 6.93 -13.18 2.46
C LEU A 64 7.80 -14.38 2.08
N ASN A 65 8.58 -14.91 3.02
CA ASN A 65 9.37 -16.13 2.79
C ASN A 65 8.50 -17.32 2.41
N ARG A 66 7.28 -17.45 2.96
CA ARG A 66 6.33 -18.50 2.55
C ARG A 66 5.87 -18.35 1.10
N MET A 67 5.88 -17.13 0.58
CA MET A 67 5.53 -16.82 -0.80
C MET A 67 6.73 -16.83 -1.76
N GLY A 68 7.94 -17.10 -1.26
CA GLY A 68 9.16 -16.97 -2.05
C GLY A 68 9.48 -15.53 -2.46
N CYS A 69 9.05 -14.55 -1.65
CA CYS A 69 9.23 -13.12 -1.89
C CYS A 69 10.04 -12.47 -0.77
N ASN A 70 10.67 -11.34 -1.06
CA ASN A 70 11.35 -10.49 -0.09
C ASN A 70 10.87 -9.04 -0.10
N THR A 71 9.95 -8.71 -0.99
CA THR A 71 9.47 -7.34 -1.17
C THR A 71 7.95 -7.28 -1.10
N LEU A 72 7.43 -6.32 -0.33
CA LEU A 72 6.01 -5.99 -0.24
C LEU A 72 5.80 -4.51 -0.58
N VAL A 73 4.96 -4.24 -1.57
CA VAL A 73 4.49 -2.90 -1.90
C VAL A 73 3.03 -2.79 -1.53
N ARG A 74 2.69 -1.78 -0.76
CA ARG A 74 1.34 -1.54 -0.25
C ARG A 74 0.91 -0.06 -0.32
N GLY A 75 -0.37 0.20 -0.16
CA GLY A 75 -0.98 1.51 0.01
C GLY A 75 -1.60 1.69 1.39
N HIS A 76 -2.89 2.03 1.47
CA HIS A 76 -3.77 2.05 2.64
C HIS A 76 -3.50 3.19 3.64
N GLU A 77 -2.25 3.50 3.95
CA GLU A 77 -1.90 4.57 4.88
C GLU A 77 -1.44 5.82 4.16
N LYS A 78 -1.88 6.98 4.69
CA LYS A 78 -1.38 8.28 4.27
C LYS A 78 0.10 8.39 4.62
N VAL A 79 0.91 8.74 3.62
CA VAL A 79 2.32 9.09 3.77
C VAL A 79 2.52 10.47 3.17
N ASP A 80 2.96 11.44 3.95
CA ASP A 80 3.05 12.84 3.52
C ASP A 80 4.02 13.03 2.34
N GLU A 81 5.12 12.28 2.31
CA GLU A 81 6.07 12.26 1.19
C GLU A 81 5.63 11.34 0.03
N GLY A 82 4.48 10.65 0.15
CA GLY A 82 3.94 9.74 -0.85
C GLY A 82 4.69 8.42 -1.03
N PHE A 83 5.84 8.25 -0.38
CA PHE A 83 6.69 7.05 -0.46
C PHE A 83 7.44 6.86 0.86
N LEU A 84 7.33 5.67 1.42
CA LEU A 84 8.03 5.31 2.66
C LEU A 84 8.50 3.85 2.58
N LYS A 85 9.77 3.60 2.87
CA LYS A 85 10.26 2.27 3.18
C LYS A 85 10.06 2.03 4.67
N ASN A 86 9.05 1.27 5.02
CA ASN A 86 8.76 0.90 6.43
C ASN A 86 9.82 -0.07 6.95
N TYR A 87 10.23 -1.01 6.09
CA TYR A 87 11.35 -1.93 6.33
C TYR A 87 12.26 -1.90 5.10
N ASP A 88 13.57 -1.90 5.33
CA ASP A 88 14.58 -1.92 4.28
C ASP A 88 15.88 -2.50 4.85
N ASP A 89 15.95 -3.82 4.91
CA ASP A 89 17.10 -4.57 5.38
C ASP A 89 17.45 -5.73 4.42
N GLU A 90 18.43 -6.53 4.75
CA GLU A 90 18.88 -7.66 3.92
C GLU A 90 17.84 -8.74 3.68
N ASN A 91 16.81 -8.83 4.53
CA ASN A 91 15.80 -9.88 4.50
C ASN A 91 14.49 -9.43 3.86
N ILE A 92 14.15 -8.13 3.99
CA ILE A 92 12.84 -7.62 3.57
C ILE A 92 12.88 -6.15 3.18
N THR A 93 12.18 -5.83 2.11
CA THR A 93 11.81 -4.46 1.76
C THR A 93 10.29 -4.32 1.80
N LEU A 94 9.78 -3.41 2.65
CA LEU A 94 8.36 -3.06 2.68
C LEU A 94 8.19 -1.59 2.36
N ILE A 95 7.43 -1.32 1.32
CA ILE A 95 7.19 0.02 0.78
C ILE A 95 5.71 0.38 0.92
N THR A 96 5.44 1.52 1.57
CA THR A 96 4.14 2.19 1.48
C THR A 96 4.21 3.26 0.40
N LEU A 97 3.35 3.13 -0.61
CA LEU A 97 3.19 4.06 -1.71
C LEU A 97 1.84 4.75 -1.61
N PHE A 98 1.82 6.07 -1.64
CA PHE A 98 0.60 6.85 -1.54
C PHE A 98 0.47 7.83 -2.71
N SER A 99 -0.50 7.58 -3.57
CA SER A 99 -0.74 8.32 -4.82
C SER A 99 -1.90 9.31 -4.73
N ALA A 100 -2.76 9.19 -3.70
CA ALA A 100 -3.92 10.05 -3.51
C ALA A 100 -3.53 11.30 -2.72
N GLY A 101 -3.18 12.36 -3.40
CA GLY A 101 -2.76 13.59 -2.74
C GLY A 101 -2.49 14.71 -3.73
N GLY A 102 -1.92 15.80 -3.24
CA GLY A 102 -1.45 16.92 -4.04
C GLY A 102 -2.34 18.15 -4.00
N GLU A 103 -1.71 19.31 -3.92
CA GLU A 103 -2.37 20.60 -3.89
C GLU A 103 -3.19 20.85 -5.17
N ASP A 104 -2.62 20.47 -6.31
CA ASP A 104 -3.24 20.64 -7.64
C ASP A 104 -4.16 19.47 -8.03
N ASN A 105 -4.43 18.51 -7.14
CA ASN A 105 -5.35 17.43 -7.41
C ASN A 105 -6.80 17.93 -7.36
N GLY A 106 -7.41 18.10 -8.53
CA GLY A 106 -8.77 18.60 -8.69
C GLY A 106 -9.87 17.68 -8.15
N ASP A 107 -9.56 16.38 -7.93
CA ASP A 107 -10.52 15.40 -7.40
C ASP A 107 -10.63 15.45 -5.87
N LEU A 108 -9.74 16.18 -5.20
CA LEU A 108 -9.76 16.32 -3.76
C LEU A 108 -10.61 17.52 -3.30
N PRO A 109 -11.44 17.36 -2.25
CA PRO A 109 -12.11 18.47 -1.60
C PRO A 109 -11.12 19.58 -1.18
N PRO A 110 -11.52 20.86 -1.16
CA PRO A 110 -10.63 21.98 -0.81
C PRO A 110 -9.99 21.87 0.59
N ASP A 111 -10.72 21.28 1.53
CA ASP A 111 -10.35 21.09 2.93
C ASP A 111 -9.72 19.71 3.23
N SER A 112 -9.46 18.91 2.20
CA SER A 112 -8.88 17.57 2.36
C SER A 112 -7.46 17.63 2.91
N SER A 113 -7.20 16.88 3.99
CA SER A 113 -5.84 16.70 4.53
C SER A 113 -4.87 16.00 3.57
N TYR A 114 -5.37 15.43 2.47
CA TYR A 114 -4.53 14.82 1.44
C TYR A 114 -3.90 15.84 0.49
N ARG A 115 -4.36 17.10 0.49
CA ARG A 115 -3.76 18.16 -0.33
C ARG A 115 -2.31 18.46 0.05
N SER A 116 -1.92 18.28 1.30
CA SER A 116 -0.54 18.47 1.77
C SER A 116 0.39 17.30 1.41
N VAL A 117 -0.14 16.19 0.89
CA VAL A 117 0.67 15.03 0.50
C VAL A 117 1.38 15.29 -0.81
N THR A 118 2.64 14.90 -0.92
CA THR A 118 3.36 14.80 -2.20
C THR A 118 3.03 13.45 -2.85
N PRO A 119 2.06 13.37 -3.78
CA PRO A 119 1.63 12.09 -4.32
C PRO A 119 2.72 11.44 -5.15
N LYS A 120 2.95 10.14 -4.94
CA LYS A 120 3.97 9.39 -5.65
C LYS A 120 3.39 8.22 -6.43
N SER A 121 4.05 7.94 -7.54
CA SER A 121 4.08 6.64 -8.18
C SER A 121 5.51 6.13 -8.17
N MET A 122 5.75 4.93 -8.66
CA MET A 122 7.11 4.40 -8.75
C MET A 122 7.29 3.53 -9.99
N THR A 123 8.51 3.54 -10.51
CA THR A 123 8.98 2.58 -11.51
C THR A 123 9.73 1.47 -10.79
N VAL A 124 9.41 0.23 -11.13
CA VAL A 124 10.15 -0.95 -10.67
C VAL A 124 10.88 -1.55 -11.85
N THR A 125 12.18 -1.71 -11.72
CA THR A 125 13.04 -2.28 -12.77
C THR A 125 13.72 -3.53 -12.25
N TYR A 126 13.73 -4.58 -13.06
CA TYR A 126 14.46 -5.82 -12.80
C TYR A 126 15.62 -5.99 -13.78
N VAL A 127 16.79 -6.33 -13.25
CA VAL A 127 17.97 -6.73 -14.04
C VAL A 127 18.45 -8.07 -13.48
N GLY A 128 18.08 -9.17 -14.12
CA GLY A 128 18.20 -10.48 -13.51
C GLY A 128 17.32 -10.58 -12.27
N ASP A 129 17.91 -10.95 -11.14
CA ASP A 129 17.22 -11.04 -9.84
C ASP A 129 17.27 -9.72 -9.04
N ASP A 130 17.99 -8.72 -9.53
CA ASP A 130 18.12 -7.42 -8.87
C ASP A 130 16.90 -6.53 -9.17
N MET A 131 16.24 -6.06 -8.11
CA MET A 131 15.12 -5.14 -8.19
C MET A 131 15.55 -3.74 -7.74
N THR A 132 15.23 -2.73 -8.56
CA THR A 132 15.37 -1.33 -8.19
C THR A 132 14.03 -0.62 -8.23
N VAL A 133 13.81 0.31 -7.30
CA VAL A 133 12.61 1.15 -7.25
C VAL A 133 12.99 2.61 -7.37
N ALA A 134 12.30 3.33 -8.23
CA ALA A 134 12.47 4.77 -8.44
C ALA A 134 11.13 5.47 -8.25
N PRO A 135 10.85 6.08 -7.08
CA PRO A 135 9.64 6.86 -6.87
C PRO A 135 9.72 8.19 -7.63
N TRP A 136 8.59 8.63 -8.15
CA TRP A 136 8.45 9.92 -8.81
C TRP A 136 7.14 10.60 -8.42
N THR A 137 7.15 11.94 -8.40
CA THR A 137 5.99 12.74 -8.02
C THR A 137 4.97 12.79 -9.15
N ILE A 138 3.70 12.59 -8.81
CA ILE A 138 2.59 12.75 -9.74
C ILE A 138 2.29 14.25 -9.85
N ASP A 139 2.47 14.81 -11.06
CA ASP A 139 2.11 16.18 -11.36
C ASP A 139 0.66 16.26 -11.85
N TYR A 140 -0.27 16.41 -10.92
CA TYR A 140 -1.69 16.50 -11.25
C TYR A 140 -2.03 17.74 -12.08
N LYS A 141 -1.26 18.83 -11.98
CA LYS A 141 -1.48 20.01 -12.78
C LYS A 141 -1.28 19.72 -14.26
N THR A 142 -0.19 19.02 -14.59
CA THR A 142 0.09 18.61 -15.99
C THR A 142 -0.88 17.53 -16.44
N TYR A 143 -1.17 16.53 -15.62
CA TYR A 143 -2.05 15.41 -16.01
C TYR A 143 -3.52 15.78 -16.10
N ASN A 144 -3.97 16.78 -15.34
CA ASN A 144 -5.35 17.27 -15.38
C ASN A 144 -5.58 18.33 -16.47
N ASP A 145 -4.58 18.66 -17.27
CA ASP A 145 -4.72 19.58 -18.40
C ASP A 145 -5.11 18.79 -19.68
N PRO A 146 -6.33 19.02 -20.23
CA PRO A 146 -6.77 18.35 -21.45
C PRO A 146 -5.88 18.61 -22.67
N SER A 147 -5.09 19.69 -22.66
CA SER A 147 -4.15 20.01 -23.76
C SER A 147 -2.92 19.11 -23.76
N THR A 148 -2.53 18.59 -22.59
CA THR A 148 -1.37 17.70 -22.40
C THR A 148 -1.75 16.25 -22.23
N ASN A 149 -2.96 15.96 -21.77
CA ASN A 149 -3.48 14.61 -21.57
C ASN A 149 -4.77 14.38 -22.39
N ALA A 150 -4.61 13.80 -23.57
CA ALA A 150 -5.72 13.50 -24.48
C ALA A 150 -6.78 12.55 -23.89
N PHE A 151 -6.45 11.81 -22.84
CA PHE A 151 -7.34 10.89 -22.14
C PHE A 151 -8.05 11.54 -20.95
N PHE A 152 -7.61 12.71 -20.52
CA PHE A 152 -8.27 13.44 -19.44
C PHE A 152 -9.57 14.05 -19.98
N LYS A 153 -10.67 13.40 -19.68
CA LYS A 153 -12.01 13.97 -19.85
C LYS A 153 -12.48 14.40 -18.49
N ARG A 154 -12.78 15.69 -18.31
CA ARG A 154 -13.52 16.14 -17.14
C ARG A 154 -14.71 15.21 -16.96
N ALA A 155 -14.79 14.53 -15.81
CA ALA A 155 -15.99 13.81 -15.46
C ALA A 155 -17.17 14.79 -15.57
N PRO A 156 -18.29 14.44 -16.23
CA PRO A 156 -19.47 15.29 -16.20
C PRO A 156 -19.81 15.53 -14.73
N GLU A 157 -20.12 16.79 -14.38
CA GLU A 157 -20.54 17.15 -13.02
C GLU A 157 -21.65 16.17 -12.61
N ILE A 158 -21.35 15.37 -11.61
CA ILE A 158 -22.36 14.48 -11.04
C ILE A 158 -23.34 15.41 -10.32
N GLU A 159 -24.47 15.69 -10.97
CA GLU A 159 -25.57 16.35 -10.31
C GLU A 159 -25.93 15.51 -9.08
N HIS A 160 -25.59 16.02 -7.90
CA HIS A 160 -26.09 15.46 -6.65
C HIS A 160 -27.61 15.60 -6.64
N ARG A 161 -28.30 14.54 -7.08
CA ARG A 161 -29.75 14.45 -6.86
C ARG A 161 -29.99 14.52 -5.35
N LYS A 162 -30.63 15.61 -4.93
CA LYS A 162 -31.14 15.82 -3.57
C LYS A 162 -32.18 14.78 -3.22
#